data_3f8e62556fd747f00609a9714c78e34a
#
_entry.id   3f8e62556fd747f00609a9714c78e34a
#
_cell.length_a   1.000
_cell.length_b   1.000
_cell.length_c   1.000
_cell.angle_alpha   90.00
_cell.angle_beta   90.00
_cell.angle_gamma   90.00
#
_symmetry.space_group_name_H-M   'P 1'
#
loop_
_entity.id
_entity.type
_entity.pdbx_description
1 polymer ?
#
loop_
_entity_poly.entity_id
_entity_poly.type
_entity_poly.pdbx_seq_one_letter_code
_entity_poly.pdbx_strand_id
1 'polypeptide(L)'
;MKISTILDHIDSGHMALPEFQRGYVWNSDQVRKLFTSLYLRRPVGGLLVWATESKTATHRGDGPLAAGVVKLLLDGQQRMTSLYGVVRGKPPKFFDGNAKAFKGLRFHLDTESFEFYQPVKMRDDPLWIDVTDLMIRGTDGLGEFVTRLAAQPTLAAKVGDYVGRLSRLLGVTDVDLHIEEVTGADKTLDVVVDIFNQVNSGGTKLSKGDLALAKICADWPDARDTMKAKLKEWAKADYHFNLDWLLRSVNAVLTGEAKFQFLHEKTAEDIQDGLKRATKHVETSLNLIGGRLGLDHDQVFFGRFGVPVMVRYLDRLKRPMNETERDKLLFWFVQAGMWGRFSGSTESFIDQDLAALEGEDGGLDKLLEQLRLWHGGPGQLHQNAI
;
A
#
# COMPACT_ATOMS: atom_id res chain seq x y z
N MET A 1 7.94 23.29 -10.37
CA MET A 1 8.43 22.42 -11.49
C MET A 1 7.22 21.97 -12.30
N LYS A 2 7.30 22.00 -13.65
CA LYS A 2 6.19 21.57 -14.52
C LYS A 2 5.87 20.07 -14.34
N ILE A 3 4.59 19.72 -14.46
CA ILE A 3 4.15 18.30 -14.43
C ILE A 3 4.92 17.49 -15.48
N SER A 4 5.05 18.00 -16.74
CA SER A 4 5.82 17.31 -17.79
C SER A 4 7.23 16.93 -17.33
N THR A 5 7.97 17.89 -16.75
CA THR A 5 9.33 17.66 -16.23
C THR A 5 9.37 16.62 -15.10
N ILE A 6 8.35 16.61 -14.22
CA ILE A 6 8.26 15.60 -13.15
C ILE A 6 8.07 14.20 -13.75
N LEU A 7 7.19 14.06 -14.76
CA LEU A 7 6.97 12.79 -15.44
C LEU A 7 8.24 12.32 -16.19
N ASP A 8 9.00 13.24 -16.80
CA ASP A 8 10.29 12.91 -17.44
C ASP A 8 11.33 12.45 -16.42
N HIS A 9 11.35 13.04 -15.20
CA HIS A 9 12.19 12.56 -14.11
C HIS A 9 11.81 11.15 -13.63
N ILE A 10 10.53 10.82 -13.65
CA ILE A 10 10.08 9.43 -13.36
C ILE A 10 10.55 8.48 -14.47
N ASP A 11 10.40 8.86 -15.75
CA ASP A 11 10.83 8.05 -16.89
C ASP A 11 12.35 7.77 -16.85
N SER A 12 13.14 8.77 -16.50
CA SER A 12 14.62 8.71 -16.47
C SER A 12 15.20 8.14 -15.16
N GLY A 13 14.36 7.84 -14.15
CA GLY A 13 14.80 7.32 -12.86
C GLY A 13 15.41 8.37 -11.90
N HIS A 14 15.31 9.67 -12.22
CA HIS A 14 15.69 10.75 -11.29
C HIS A 14 14.65 11.00 -10.21
N MET A 15 13.42 10.50 -10.40
CA MET A 15 12.37 10.49 -9.40
C MET A 15 11.73 9.10 -9.30
N ALA A 16 11.62 8.60 -8.06
CA ALA A 16 11.06 7.30 -7.76
C ALA A 16 10.21 7.33 -6.48
N LEU A 17 9.61 6.21 -6.12
CA LEU A 17 8.97 6.05 -4.81
C LEU A 17 9.92 5.36 -3.84
N PRO A 18 10.02 5.83 -2.59
CA PRO A 18 10.71 5.06 -1.56
C PRO A 18 9.98 3.76 -1.26
N GLU A 19 10.72 2.75 -0.79
CA GLU A 19 10.23 1.40 -0.56
C GLU A 19 9.08 1.34 0.45
N PHE A 20 9.07 2.22 1.43
CA PHE A 20 8.03 2.27 2.48
C PHE A 20 6.68 2.84 2.02
N GLN A 21 6.59 3.42 0.83
CA GLN A 21 5.32 3.97 0.34
C GLN A 21 4.31 2.86 0.03
N ARG A 22 3.04 3.12 0.36
CA ARG A 22 1.93 2.21 0.05
C ARG A 22 1.67 2.12 -1.46
N GLY A 23 0.94 1.09 -1.88
CA GLY A 23 0.46 0.97 -3.26
C GLY A 23 -0.51 2.08 -3.67
N TYR A 24 -0.88 2.06 -4.95
CA TYR A 24 -1.86 2.99 -5.49
C TYR A 24 -3.29 2.59 -5.06
N VAL A 25 -4.00 3.51 -4.44
CA VAL A 25 -5.33 3.26 -3.86
C VAL A 25 -6.43 4.20 -4.39
N TRP A 26 -6.08 5.20 -5.20
CA TRP A 26 -7.08 6.10 -5.78
C TRP A 26 -8.03 5.37 -6.72
N ASN A 27 -9.30 5.80 -6.68
CA ASN A 27 -10.33 5.36 -7.61
C ASN A 27 -10.49 6.36 -8.78
N SER A 28 -11.31 6.00 -9.75
CA SER A 28 -11.56 6.79 -10.95
C SER A 28 -12.13 8.19 -10.65
N ASP A 29 -12.95 8.33 -9.60
CA ASP A 29 -13.51 9.64 -9.22
C ASP A 29 -12.43 10.62 -8.72
N GLN A 30 -11.45 10.13 -7.98
CA GLN A 30 -10.31 10.94 -7.50
C GLN A 30 -9.43 11.37 -8.68
N VAL A 31 -9.19 10.49 -9.65
CA VAL A 31 -8.45 10.83 -10.89
C VAL A 31 -9.21 11.89 -11.70
N ARG A 32 -10.51 11.71 -11.88
CA ARG A 32 -11.39 12.67 -12.57
C ARG A 32 -11.33 14.06 -11.91
N LYS A 33 -11.44 14.13 -10.59
CA LYS A 33 -11.35 15.37 -9.83
C LYS A 33 -10.00 16.07 -9.97
N LEU A 34 -8.90 15.29 -10.00
CA LEU A 34 -7.56 15.83 -10.21
C LEU A 34 -7.46 16.51 -11.58
N PHE A 35 -7.86 15.83 -12.66
CA PHE A 35 -7.81 16.39 -14.02
C PHE A 35 -8.73 17.61 -14.17
N THR A 36 -9.92 17.56 -13.57
CA THR A 36 -10.83 18.72 -13.52
C THR A 36 -10.18 19.92 -12.84
N SER A 37 -9.51 19.71 -11.71
CA SER A 37 -8.84 20.80 -10.97
C SER A 37 -7.67 21.38 -11.77
N LEU A 38 -6.86 20.57 -12.41
CA LEU A 38 -5.73 21.02 -13.23
C LEU A 38 -6.21 21.76 -14.49
N TYR A 39 -7.23 21.26 -15.17
CA TYR A 39 -7.84 21.93 -16.34
C TYR A 39 -8.36 23.32 -15.96
N LEU A 40 -8.99 23.45 -14.80
CA LEU A 40 -9.51 24.70 -14.26
C LEU A 40 -8.45 25.55 -13.55
N ARG A 41 -7.17 25.17 -13.61
CA ARG A 41 -6.03 25.86 -12.96
C ARG A 41 -6.22 26.04 -11.45
N ARG A 42 -6.91 25.10 -10.79
CA ARG A 42 -7.10 25.09 -9.34
C ARG A 42 -5.90 24.42 -8.66
N PRO A 43 -5.52 24.85 -7.43
CA PRO A 43 -4.46 24.20 -6.67
C PRO A 43 -4.77 22.71 -6.41
N VAL A 44 -3.77 21.85 -6.59
CA VAL A 44 -3.87 20.41 -6.34
C VAL A 44 -2.89 19.93 -5.24
N GLY A 45 -2.26 20.86 -4.54
CA GLY A 45 -1.24 20.62 -3.52
C GLY A 45 0.16 20.47 -4.09
N GLY A 46 1.17 20.61 -3.21
CA GLY A 46 2.57 20.43 -3.53
C GLY A 46 3.01 18.98 -3.50
N LEU A 47 4.30 18.75 -3.79
CA LEU A 47 4.98 17.48 -3.62
C LEU A 47 6.01 17.63 -2.52
N LEU A 48 6.18 16.59 -1.70
CA LEU A 48 7.29 16.46 -0.77
C LEU A 48 8.23 15.39 -1.31
N VAL A 49 9.51 15.70 -1.45
CA VAL A 49 10.52 14.77 -1.95
C VAL A 49 11.71 14.70 -1.02
N TRP A 50 12.35 13.54 -0.98
CA TRP A 50 13.62 13.33 -0.31
C TRP A 50 14.72 13.19 -1.36
N ALA A 51 15.67 14.12 -1.36
CA ALA A 51 16.85 14.04 -2.21
C ALA A 51 17.94 13.23 -1.50
N THR A 52 18.35 12.13 -2.11
CA THR A 52 19.36 11.21 -1.56
C THR A 52 20.26 10.67 -2.69
N GLU A 53 21.41 10.10 -2.35
CA GLU A 53 22.25 9.47 -3.35
C GLU A 53 21.65 8.13 -3.82
N SER A 54 21.75 7.84 -5.12
CA SER A 54 21.18 6.62 -5.71
C SER A 54 21.74 5.33 -5.11
N LYS A 55 22.98 5.35 -4.61
CA LYS A 55 23.63 4.19 -3.96
C LYS A 55 23.01 3.83 -2.61
N THR A 56 22.40 4.79 -1.94
CA THR A 56 21.77 4.62 -0.62
C THR A 56 20.26 4.63 -0.68
N ALA A 57 19.69 4.90 -1.87
CA ALA A 57 18.25 5.00 -2.07
C ALA A 57 17.62 3.62 -2.21
N THR A 58 16.79 3.22 -1.25
CA THR A 58 15.86 2.09 -1.42
C THR A 58 14.58 2.59 -2.08
N HIS A 59 14.21 2.00 -3.22
CA HIS A 59 13.08 2.44 -4.01
C HIS A 59 12.24 1.26 -4.49
N ARG A 60 10.98 1.54 -4.79
CA ARG A 60 10.03 0.56 -5.30
C ARG A 60 10.14 0.45 -6.82
N GLY A 61 10.07 -0.79 -7.35
CA GLY A 61 10.02 -1.10 -8.78
C GLY A 61 11.38 -1.51 -9.36
N ASP A 62 11.34 -2.18 -10.52
CA ASP A 62 12.49 -2.84 -11.14
C ASP A 62 13.37 -1.91 -12.00
N GLY A 63 13.08 -0.61 -12.02
CA GLY A 63 13.81 0.33 -12.85
C GLY A 63 15.11 0.80 -12.18
N PRO A 64 16.24 0.85 -12.90
CA PRO A 64 17.44 1.46 -12.35
C PRO A 64 17.20 2.94 -12.04
N LEU A 65 17.73 3.40 -10.91
CA LEU A 65 17.80 4.83 -10.59
C LEU A 65 18.88 5.50 -11.46
N ALA A 66 18.70 6.79 -11.73
CA ALA A 66 19.74 7.61 -12.33
C ALA A 66 20.97 7.67 -11.41
N ALA A 67 22.17 7.80 -11.98
CA ALA A 67 23.37 7.98 -11.19
C ALA A 67 23.38 9.36 -10.50
N GLY A 68 23.89 9.42 -9.28
CA GLY A 68 23.98 10.65 -8.49
C GLY A 68 22.77 10.86 -7.57
N VAL A 69 22.31 12.09 -7.43
CA VAL A 69 21.20 12.44 -6.55
C VAL A 69 19.87 12.10 -7.22
N VAL A 70 19.04 11.35 -6.52
CA VAL A 70 17.67 11.00 -6.91
C VAL A 70 16.66 11.58 -5.91
N LYS A 71 15.43 11.82 -6.37
CA LYS A 71 14.34 12.35 -5.56
C LYS A 71 13.31 11.27 -5.30
N LEU A 72 13.18 10.88 -4.05
CA LEU A 72 12.17 9.93 -3.61
C LEU A 72 10.90 10.67 -3.20
N LEU A 73 9.78 10.39 -3.86
CA LEU A 73 8.51 11.07 -3.66
C LEU A 73 7.85 10.62 -2.36
N LEU A 74 7.85 11.49 -1.35
CA LEU A 74 7.27 11.24 -0.03
C LEU A 74 5.77 11.54 -0.02
N ASP A 75 5.33 12.72 -0.49
CA ASP A 75 3.90 13.05 -0.65
C ASP A 75 3.58 13.42 -2.10
N GLY A 76 2.33 13.17 -2.50
CA GLY A 76 1.83 13.37 -3.85
C GLY A 76 1.90 12.13 -4.74
N GLN A 77 2.27 10.97 -4.21
CA GLN A 77 2.37 9.70 -4.94
C GLN A 77 1.12 9.39 -5.77
N GLN A 78 -0.07 9.44 -5.17
CA GLN A 78 -1.32 9.09 -5.86
C GLN A 78 -1.59 10.02 -7.04
N ARG A 79 -1.32 11.32 -6.86
CA ARG A 79 -1.44 12.36 -7.90
C ARG A 79 -0.47 12.09 -9.05
N MET A 80 0.81 11.88 -8.75
CA MET A 80 1.83 11.63 -9.77
C MET A 80 1.61 10.32 -10.51
N THR A 81 1.21 9.26 -9.83
CA THR A 81 0.86 7.98 -10.44
C THR A 81 -0.35 8.13 -11.38
N SER A 82 -1.38 8.88 -10.98
CA SER A 82 -2.56 9.15 -11.83
C SER A 82 -2.20 9.97 -13.07
N LEU A 83 -1.42 11.04 -12.88
CA LEU A 83 -0.95 11.87 -13.98
C LEU A 83 -0.09 11.08 -14.96
N TYR A 84 0.87 10.31 -14.44
CA TYR A 84 1.71 9.45 -15.26
C TYR A 84 0.86 8.44 -16.05
N GLY A 85 -0.07 7.76 -15.38
CA GLY A 85 -0.94 6.76 -16.00
C GLY A 85 -1.79 7.30 -17.15
N VAL A 86 -2.37 8.48 -16.98
CA VAL A 86 -3.19 9.13 -18.03
C VAL A 86 -2.31 9.75 -19.13
N VAL A 87 -1.25 10.49 -18.77
CA VAL A 87 -0.41 11.22 -19.75
C VAL A 87 0.48 10.27 -20.57
N ARG A 88 1.02 9.20 -19.96
CA ARG A 88 1.88 8.21 -20.62
C ARG A 88 1.11 6.98 -21.15
N GLY A 89 -0.16 6.81 -20.78
CA GLY A 89 -0.98 5.66 -21.19
C GLY A 89 -0.61 4.33 -20.53
N LYS A 90 0.34 4.34 -19.63
CA LYS A 90 0.86 3.15 -18.92
C LYS A 90 1.20 3.51 -17.46
N PRO A 91 1.16 2.56 -16.53
CA PRO A 91 1.61 2.82 -15.16
C PRO A 91 3.12 3.07 -15.10
N PRO A 92 3.61 3.86 -14.11
CA PRO A 92 5.05 4.01 -13.87
C PRO A 92 5.67 2.69 -13.38
N LYS A 93 7.00 2.56 -13.46
CA LYS A 93 7.73 1.34 -13.07
C LYS A 93 7.50 0.91 -11.62
N PHE A 94 7.31 1.86 -10.72
CA PHE A 94 7.02 1.62 -9.29
C PHE A 94 5.55 1.33 -8.99
N PHE A 95 4.71 1.11 -9.99
CA PHE A 95 3.26 0.97 -9.80
C PHE A 95 2.90 -0.35 -9.11
N ASP A 96 2.07 -0.23 -8.08
CA ASP A 96 1.46 -1.35 -7.38
C ASP A 96 0.01 -0.98 -7.03
N GLY A 97 -0.96 -1.57 -7.71
CA GLY A 97 -2.37 -1.26 -7.53
C GLY A 97 -3.26 -1.56 -8.74
N ASN A 98 -4.42 -0.91 -8.80
CA ASN A 98 -5.39 -1.11 -9.87
C ASN A 98 -5.25 -0.05 -10.97
N ALA A 99 -4.60 -0.38 -12.07
CA ALA A 99 -4.43 0.51 -13.22
C ALA A 99 -5.75 0.88 -13.92
N LYS A 100 -6.86 0.17 -13.67
CA LYS A 100 -8.18 0.52 -14.26
C LYS A 100 -8.66 1.88 -13.75
N ALA A 101 -8.18 2.34 -12.58
CA ALA A 101 -8.60 3.60 -11.98
C ALA A 101 -8.26 4.86 -12.81
N PHE A 102 -7.24 4.80 -13.68
CA PHE A 102 -6.86 5.92 -14.55
C PHE A 102 -6.99 5.62 -16.06
N LYS A 103 -7.51 4.45 -16.46
CA LYS A 103 -7.70 4.10 -17.88
C LYS A 103 -9.05 4.56 -18.40
N GLY A 104 -9.04 5.12 -19.62
CA GLY A 104 -10.27 5.50 -20.33
C GLY A 104 -10.89 6.81 -19.85
N LEU A 105 -10.09 7.73 -19.33
CA LEU A 105 -10.54 9.08 -19.02
C LEU A 105 -10.89 9.83 -20.31
N ARG A 106 -12.10 10.41 -20.37
CA ARG A 106 -12.64 11.17 -21.51
C ARG A 106 -12.91 12.61 -21.09
N PHE A 107 -12.78 13.52 -22.08
CA PHE A 107 -13.11 14.92 -21.92
C PHE A 107 -14.16 15.31 -22.96
N HIS A 108 -15.25 15.95 -22.51
CA HIS A 108 -16.31 16.41 -23.40
C HIS A 108 -16.10 17.87 -23.80
N LEU A 109 -16.00 18.11 -25.11
CA LEU A 109 -15.64 19.42 -25.65
C LEU A 109 -16.65 20.52 -25.32
N ASP A 110 -17.96 20.26 -25.39
CA ASP A 110 -18.97 21.30 -25.14
C ASP A 110 -19.16 21.62 -23.65
N THR A 111 -19.17 20.61 -22.80
CA THR A 111 -19.44 20.80 -21.36
C THR A 111 -18.18 21.00 -20.52
N GLU A 112 -16.99 20.86 -21.13
CA GLU A 112 -15.68 20.94 -20.47
C GLU A 112 -15.58 20.03 -19.25
N SER A 113 -16.18 18.82 -19.31
CA SER A 113 -16.30 17.87 -18.21
C SER A 113 -15.51 16.58 -18.50
N PHE A 114 -15.00 15.98 -17.40
CA PHE A 114 -14.29 14.70 -17.45
C PHE A 114 -15.21 13.56 -16.98
N GLU A 115 -15.21 12.46 -17.72
CA GLU A 115 -15.85 11.21 -17.32
C GLU A 115 -15.00 10.01 -17.77
N PHE A 116 -15.21 8.87 -17.14
CA PHE A 116 -14.62 7.62 -17.62
C PHE A 116 -15.48 7.01 -18.71
N TYR A 117 -14.85 6.31 -19.64
CA TYR A 117 -15.48 5.79 -20.85
C TYR A 117 -16.75 4.96 -20.56
N GLN A 118 -17.85 5.37 -21.16
CA GLN A 118 -19.15 4.70 -21.14
C GLN A 118 -19.58 4.42 -22.59
N PRO A 119 -19.57 3.13 -23.04
CA PRO A 119 -19.79 2.80 -24.46
C PRO A 119 -21.09 3.36 -25.03
N VAL A 120 -22.19 3.28 -24.28
CA VAL A 120 -23.52 3.73 -24.76
C VAL A 120 -23.57 5.24 -24.97
N LYS A 121 -22.85 6.02 -24.11
CA LYS A 121 -22.86 7.47 -24.14
C LYS A 121 -21.83 8.08 -25.08
N MET A 122 -20.70 7.41 -25.29
CA MET A 122 -19.50 8.06 -25.82
C MET A 122 -18.98 7.47 -27.15
N ARG A 123 -19.43 6.28 -27.54
CA ARG A 123 -18.87 5.57 -28.72
C ARG A 123 -18.97 6.37 -29.99
N ASP A 124 -20.15 6.93 -30.24
CA ASP A 124 -20.49 7.56 -31.52
C ASP A 124 -20.55 9.10 -31.39
N ASP A 125 -20.23 9.66 -30.23
CA ASP A 125 -20.22 11.11 -30.03
C ASP A 125 -18.78 11.65 -30.17
N PRO A 126 -18.51 12.42 -31.28
CA PRO A 126 -17.18 12.96 -31.56
C PRO A 126 -16.71 14.03 -30.60
N LEU A 127 -17.60 14.55 -29.73
CA LEU A 127 -17.25 15.52 -28.71
C LEU A 127 -16.54 14.92 -27.49
N TRP A 128 -16.59 13.59 -27.34
CA TRP A 128 -15.83 12.90 -26.32
C TRP A 128 -14.42 12.56 -26.80
N ILE A 129 -13.43 13.23 -26.23
CA ILE A 129 -12.02 13.06 -26.57
C ILE A 129 -11.36 12.10 -25.57
N ASP A 130 -10.59 11.15 -26.07
CA ASP A 130 -9.71 10.33 -25.22
C ASP A 130 -8.54 11.18 -24.71
N VAL A 131 -8.50 11.41 -23.39
CA VAL A 131 -7.46 12.26 -22.79
C VAL A 131 -6.07 11.66 -22.97
N THR A 132 -5.95 10.33 -22.81
CA THR A 132 -4.67 9.63 -22.97
C THR A 132 -4.16 9.69 -24.41
N ASP A 133 -5.03 9.45 -25.39
CA ASP A 133 -4.66 9.53 -26.80
C ASP A 133 -4.20 10.95 -27.19
N LEU A 134 -4.94 11.97 -26.72
CA LEU A 134 -4.55 13.37 -26.94
C LEU A 134 -3.19 13.69 -26.29
N MET A 135 -2.95 13.25 -25.05
CA MET A 135 -1.69 13.51 -24.33
C MET A 135 -0.49 12.82 -24.98
N ILE A 136 -0.66 11.61 -25.51
CA ILE A 136 0.41 10.87 -26.19
C ILE A 136 0.74 11.50 -27.55
N ARG A 137 -0.27 11.91 -28.33
CA ARG A 137 -0.09 12.54 -29.65
C ARG A 137 0.34 14.00 -29.57
N GLY A 138 0.04 14.66 -28.44
CA GLY A 138 0.38 16.07 -28.24
C GLY A 138 -0.23 16.99 -29.30
N THR A 139 0.53 17.99 -29.72
CA THR A 139 0.12 18.96 -30.75
C THR A 139 -0.11 18.35 -32.11
N ASP A 140 0.58 17.26 -32.47
CA ASP A 140 0.42 16.57 -33.75
C ASP A 140 -0.97 15.93 -33.86
N GLY A 141 -1.52 15.43 -32.75
CA GLY A 141 -2.88 14.91 -32.69
C GLY A 141 -3.98 15.95 -32.83
N LEU A 142 -3.71 17.21 -32.47
CA LEU A 142 -4.71 18.28 -32.59
C LEU A 142 -5.24 18.44 -33.99
N GLY A 143 -4.39 18.37 -35.04
CA GLY A 143 -4.78 18.51 -36.44
C GLY A 143 -5.80 17.45 -36.85
N GLU A 144 -5.61 16.22 -36.44
CA GLU A 144 -6.55 15.11 -36.74
C GLU A 144 -7.90 15.30 -36.03
N PHE A 145 -7.89 15.68 -34.75
CA PHE A 145 -9.14 16.00 -34.03
C PHE A 145 -9.90 17.16 -34.66
N VAL A 146 -9.19 18.22 -35.04
CA VAL A 146 -9.76 19.39 -35.71
C VAL A 146 -10.38 19.01 -37.04
N THR A 147 -9.67 18.24 -37.86
CA THR A 147 -10.18 17.76 -39.17
C THR A 147 -11.44 16.93 -39.01
N ARG A 148 -11.46 16.03 -38.02
CA ARG A 148 -12.63 15.19 -37.73
C ARG A 148 -13.85 16.02 -37.27
N LEU A 149 -13.64 17.05 -36.45
CA LEU A 149 -14.72 17.93 -35.98
C LEU A 149 -15.20 18.85 -37.10
N ALA A 150 -14.31 19.41 -37.93
CA ALA A 150 -14.63 20.27 -39.04
C ALA A 150 -15.43 19.55 -40.16
N ALA A 151 -15.23 18.24 -40.32
CA ALA A 151 -15.98 17.41 -41.23
C ALA A 151 -17.49 17.29 -40.90
N GLN A 152 -17.89 17.68 -39.68
CA GLN A 152 -19.27 17.65 -39.24
C GLN A 152 -19.91 19.06 -39.34
N PRO A 153 -20.91 19.29 -40.21
CA PRO A 153 -21.47 20.61 -40.43
C PRO A 153 -21.99 21.31 -39.17
N THR A 154 -22.54 20.53 -38.23
CA THR A 154 -23.07 21.03 -36.94
C THR A 154 -21.98 21.49 -35.96
N LEU A 155 -20.74 21.01 -36.11
CA LEU A 155 -19.62 21.30 -35.23
C LEU A 155 -18.62 22.28 -35.83
N ALA A 156 -18.63 22.44 -37.14
CA ALA A 156 -17.69 23.25 -37.92
C ALA A 156 -17.61 24.71 -37.40
N ALA A 157 -18.75 25.30 -37.04
CA ALA A 157 -18.81 26.69 -36.53
C ALA A 157 -18.13 26.86 -35.16
N LYS A 158 -17.96 25.80 -34.38
CA LYS A 158 -17.37 25.79 -33.02
C LYS A 158 -15.92 25.28 -32.96
N VAL A 159 -15.34 24.92 -34.12
CA VAL A 159 -13.98 24.31 -34.14
C VAL A 159 -12.95 25.19 -33.47
N GLY A 160 -13.01 26.51 -33.62
CA GLY A 160 -12.10 27.44 -32.93
C GLY A 160 -12.15 27.30 -31.40
N ASP A 161 -13.35 27.22 -30.84
CA ASP A 161 -13.53 27.04 -29.38
C ASP A 161 -12.98 25.68 -28.94
N TYR A 162 -13.23 24.62 -29.72
CA TYR A 162 -12.75 23.28 -29.43
C TYR A 162 -11.23 23.19 -29.47
N VAL A 163 -10.56 23.87 -30.40
CA VAL A 163 -9.10 23.98 -30.43
C VAL A 163 -8.59 24.64 -29.15
N GLY A 164 -9.21 25.72 -28.71
CA GLY A 164 -8.86 26.39 -27.46
C GLY A 164 -9.00 25.47 -26.25
N ARG A 165 -10.08 24.68 -26.19
CA ARG A 165 -10.31 23.69 -25.10
C ARG A 165 -9.31 22.53 -25.13
N LEU A 166 -9.00 21.98 -26.31
CA LEU A 166 -7.99 20.97 -26.48
C LEU A 166 -6.58 21.48 -26.10
N SER A 167 -6.24 22.69 -26.52
CA SER A 167 -4.98 23.33 -26.13
C SER A 167 -4.87 23.54 -24.61
N ARG A 168 -5.96 23.95 -23.97
CA ARG A 168 -6.01 24.06 -22.50
C ARG A 168 -5.85 22.71 -21.82
N LEU A 169 -6.44 21.64 -22.40
CA LEU A 169 -6.32 20.29 -21.88
C LEU A 169 -4.87 19.79 -22.00
N LEU A 170 -4.19 19.97 -23.13
CA LEU A 170 -2.77 19.67 -23.29
C LEU A 170 -1.91 20.46 -22.30
N GLY A 171 -2.25 21.74 -22.09
CA GLY A 171 -1.57 22.60 -21.13
C GLY A 171 -1.67 22.15 -19.65
N VAL A 172 -2.39 21.09 -19.33
CA VAL A 172 -2.38 20.48 -17.98
C VAL A 172 -0.96 20.04 -17.58
N THR A 173 -0.19 19.55 -18.53
CA THR A 173 1.20 19.13 -18.28
C THR A 173 2.18 20.29 -18.04
N ASP A 174 1.78 21.53 -18.41
CA ASP A 174 2.54 22.77 -18.16
C ASP A 174 2.29 23.41 -16.79
N VAL A 175 1.33 22.85 -16.01
CA VAL A 175 1.07 23.35 -14.66
C VAL A 175 2.29 23.10 -13.79
N ASP A 176 2.73 24.16 -13.09
CA ASP A 176 3.79 24.06 -12.10
C ASP A 176 3.24 23.52 -10.77
N LEU A 177 3.89 22.49 -10.23
CA LEU A 177 3.70 22.03 -8.87
C LEU A 177 4.82 22.54 -7.98
N HIS A 178 4.44 22.99 -6.78
CA HIS A 178 5.42 23.30 -5.73
C HIS A 178 6.07 22.00 -5.25
N ILE A 179 7.40 22.01 -5.10
CA ILE A 179 8.16 20.87 -4.59
C ILE A 179 8.90 21.34 -3.34
N GLU A 180 8.60 20.71 -2.23
CA GLU A 180 9.38 20.80 -1.00
C GLU A 180 10.39 19.67 -0.96
N GLU A 181 11.65 20.00 -0.67
CA GLU A 181 12.75 19.04 -0.77
C GLU A 181 13.43 18.87 0.59
N VAL A 182 13.40 17.64 1.10
CA VAL A 182 14.17 17.23 2.28
C VAL A 182 15.57 16.84 1.81
N THR A 183 16.59 17.57 2.27
CA THR A 183 18.00 17.38 1.87
C THR A 183 18.90 17.38 3.11
N GLY A 184 20.09 16.81 2.98
CA GLY A 184 21.14 16.83 4.01
C GLY A 184 21.60 15.41 4.38
N ALA A 185 22.89 15.27 4.69
CA ALA A 185 23.50 14.00 5.07
C ALA A 185 23.00 13.47 6.42
N ASP A 186 22.41 14.34 7.25
CA ASP A 186 21.77 14.02 8.52
C ASP A 186 20.36 13.46 8.38
N LYS A 187 19.79 13.49 7.18
CA LYS A 187 18.42 13.02 6.89
C LYS A 187 18.41 11.50 6.65
N THR A 188 18.55 10.76 7.75
CA THR A 188 18.38 9.30 7.74
C THR A 188 16.93 8.92 7.41
N LEU A 189 16.70 7.65 7.09
CA LEU A 189 15.35 7.13 6.82
C LEU A 189 14.37 7.42 7.97
N ASP A 190 14.81 7.27 9.24
CA ASP A 190 13.97 7.55 10.41
C ASP A 190 13.56 9.03 10.48
N VAL A 191 14.50 9.95 10.29
CA VAL A 191 14.23 11.40 10.27
C VAL A 191 13.26 11.76 9.14
N VAL A 192 13.44 11.17 7.96
CA VAL A 192 12.56 11.42 6.80
C VAL A 192 11.15 10.90 7.05
N VAL A 193 11.01 9.73 7.68
CA VAL A 193 9.69 9.18 8.04
C VAL A 193 9.00 10.03 9.11
N ASP A 194 9.75 10.55 10.07
CA ASP A 194 9.18 11.46 11.08
C ASP A 194 8.69 12.77 10.44
N ILE A 195 9.47 13.36 9.53
CA ILE A 195 9.05 14.54 8.75
C ILE A 195 7.78 14.22 7.95
N PHE A 196 7.75 13.07 7.25
CA PHE A 196 6.59 12.63 6.49
C PHE A 196 5.34 12.51 7.37
N ASN A 197 5.45 11.88 8.54
CA ASN A 197 4.33 11.69 9.46
C ASN A 197 3.84 13.03 10.07
N GLN A 198 4.74 13.99 10.28
CA GLN A 198 4.38 15.34 10.75
C GLN A 198 3.64 16.14 9.69
N VAL A 199 4.14 16.12 8.44
CA VAL A 199 3.52 16.84 7.32
C VAL A 199 2.15 16.23 6.98
N ASN A 200 2.03 14.90 7.04
CA ASN A 200 0.79 14.16 6.76
C ASN A 200 -0.11 13.96 7.98
N SER A 201 -0.14 14.90 8.92
CA SER A 201 -0.95 14.78 10.15
C SER A 201 -2.45 14.55 9.92
N GLY A 202 -2.99 14.96 8.77
CA GLY A 202 -4.38 14.74 8.35
C GLY A 202 -4.57 13.55 7.38
N GLY A 203 -3.50 12.85 7.00
CA GLY A 203 -3.51 11.75 6.04
C GLY A 203 -3.23 10.38 6.66
N THR A 204 -2.91 9.41 5.79
CA THR A 204 -2.48 8.07 6.24
C THR A 204 -1.02 8.15 6.71
N LYS A 205 -0.80 7.95 8.00
CA LYS A 205 0.55 7.83 8.57
C LYS A 205 1.21 6.54 8.10
N LEU A 206 2.53 6.57 7.94
CA LEU A 206 3.32 5.35 7.77
C LEU A 206 3.24 4.50 9.05
N SER A 207 2.99 3.22 8.86
CA SER A 207 3.05 2.28 9.97
C SER A 207 4.50 1.98 10.34
N LYS A 208 4.71 1.53 11.59
CA LYS A 208 6.02 1.04 12.02
C LYS A 208 6.47 -0.17 11.18
N GLY A 209 5.52 -0.98 10.69
CA GLY A 209 5.78 -2.09 9.80
C GLY A 209 6.32 -1.66 8.43
N ASP A 210 5.77 -0.56 7.87
CA ASP A 210 6.27 -0.01 6.60
C ASP A 210 7.73 0.47 6.73
N LEU A 211 8.07 1.10 7.86
CA LEU A 211 9.42 1.54 8.16
C LEU A 211 10.38 0.35 8.36
N ALA A 212 9.97 -0.64 9.16
CA ALA A 212 10.76 -1.85 9.37
C ALA A 212 11.03 -2.57 8.03
N LEU A 213 10.01 -2.69 7.19
CA LEU A 213 10.16 -3.30 5.87
C LEU A 213 11.10 -2.51 4.95
N ALA A 214 11.06 -1.18 4.99
CA ALA A 214 11.98 -0.36 4.21
C ALA A 214 13.44 -0.61 4.60
N LYS A 215 13.73 -0.74 5.90
CA LYS A 215 15.06 -1.10 6.41
C LYS A 215 15.48 -2.51 5.97
N ILE A 216 14.57 -3.47 6.03
CA ILE A 216 14.81 -4.83 5.54
C ILE A 216 15.15 -4.83 4.04
N CYS A 217 14.42 -4.08 3.23
CA CYS A 217 14.65 -3.99 1.79
C CYS A 217 15.99 -3.32 1.43
N ALA A 218 16.61 -2.58 2.35
CA ALA A 218 17.95 -2.04 2.16
C ALA A 218 19.01 -3.16 2.02
N ASP A 219 18.88 -4.20 2.84
CA ASP A 219 19.83 -5.34 2.87
C ASP A 219 19.31 -6.55 2.07
N TRP A 220 18.01 -6.64 1.87
CA TRP A 220 17.35 -7.67 1.08
C TRP A 220 16.29 -7.05 0.14
N PRO A 221 16.67 -6.61 -1.07
CA PRO A 221 15.78 -5.89 -2.01
C PRO A 221 14.50 -6.64 -2.36
N ASP A 222 14.55 -7.97 -2.48
CA ASP A 222 13.40 -8.81 -2.85
C ASP A 222 12.46 -9.14 -1.67
N ALA A 223 12.73 -8.62 -0.47
CA ALA A 223 11.97 -8.94 0.74
C ALA A 223 10.46 -8.71 0.57
N ARG A 224 10.08 -7.55 0.07
CA ARG A 224 8.69 -7.17 -0.15
C ARG A 224 7.99 -8.10 -1.13
N ASP A 225 8.61 -8.39 -2.25
CA ASP A 225 8.00 -9.22 -3.29
C ASP A 225 7.89 -10.68 -2.86
N THR A 226 8.89 -11.18 -2.13
CA THR A 226 8.84 -12.51 -1.51
C THR A 226 7.67 -12.63 -0.52
N MET A 227 7.51 -11.64 0.37
CA MET A 227 6.39 -11.61 1.31
C MET A 227 5.03 -11.48 0.60
N LYS A 228 4.94 -10.62 -0.42
CA LYS A 228 3.71 -10.47 -1.23
C LYS A 228 3.35 -11.73 -2.00
N ALA A 229 4.33 -12.47 -2.52
CA ALA A 229 4.08 -13.74 -3.19
C ALA A 229 3.40 -14.74 -2.23
N LYS A 230 3.86 -14.80 -0.97
CA LYS A 230 3.26 -15.65 0.06
C LYS A 230 1.84 -15.20 0.44
N LEU A 231 1.62 -13.90 0.58
CA LEU A 231 0.27 -13.36 0.81
C LEU A 231 -0.70 -13.68 -0.33
N LYS A 232 -0.23 -13.62 -1.59
CA LYS A 232 -1.03 -14.01 -2.77
C LYS A 232 -1.34 -15.52 -2.78
N GLU A 233 -0.45 -16.36 -2.29
CA GLU A 233 -0.68 -17.79 -2.14
C GLU A 233 -1.82 -18.06 -1.15
N TRP A 234 -1.79 -17.46 0.04
CA TRP A 234 -2.86 -17.57 1.03
C TRP A 234 -4.18 -16.97 0.57
N ALA A 235 -4.15 -15.89 -0.22
CA ALA A 235 -5.35 -15.29 -0.80
C ALA A 235 -6.08 -16.23 -1.78
N LYS A 236 -5.38 -17.20 -2.42
CA LYS A 236 -6.01 -18.26 -3.23
C LYS A 236 -6.79 -19.26 -2.39
N ALA A 237 -6.48 -19.35 -1.10
CA ALA A 237 -7.20 -20.15 -0.11
C ALA A 237 -8.14 -19.27 0.74
N ASP A 238 -8.58 -18.12 0.19
CA ASP A 238 -9.48 -17.15 0.80
C ASP A 238 -9.02 -16.54 2.15
N TYR A 239 -7.70 -16.51 2.40
CA TYR A 239 -7.10 -15.79 3.52
C TYR A 239 -6.41 -14.50 3.04
N HIS A 240 -7.00 -13.34 3.32
CA HIS A 240 -6.51 -12.04 2.87
C HIS A 240 -5.80 -11.29 4.00
N PHE A 241 -4.54 -11.60 4.20
CA PHE A 241 -3.67 -10.89 5.15
C PHE A 241 -2.91 -9.75 4.45
N ASN A 242 -2.51 -8.75 5.23
CA ASN A 242 -1.66 -7.68 4.75
C ASN A 242 -0.19 -7.89 5.14
N LEU A 243 0.67 -7.06 4.57
CA LEU A 243 2.12 -7.16 4.74
C LEU A 243 2.55 -6.89 6.19
N ASP A 244 1.92 -5.91 6.88
CA ASP A 244 2.16 -5.60 8.29
C ASP A 244 1.88 -6.82 9.19
N TRP A 245 0.79 -7.53 8.92
CA TRP A 245 0.44 -8.74 9.68
C TRP A 245 1.47 -9.86 9.51
N LEU A 246 1.95 -10.10 8.25
CA LEU A 246 2.99 -11.10 8.00
C LEU A 246 4.29 -10.70 8.67
N LEU A 247 4.69 -9.43 8.53
CA LEU A 247 5.90 -8.93 9.15
C LEU A 247 5.85 -9.04 10.68
N ARG A 248 4.68 -8.82 11.30
CA ARG A 248 4.45 -9.02 12.73
C ARG A 248 4.64 -10.48 13.15
N SER A 249 4.20 -11.42 12.33
CA SER A 249 4.45 -12.85 12.56
C SER A 249 5.93 -13.21 12.47
N VAL A 250 6.66 -12.62 11.51
CA VAL A 250 8.12 -12.76 11.38
C VAL A 250 8.83 -12.16 12.60
N ASN A 251 8.42 -10.95 13.01
CA ASN A 251 8.98 -10.29 14.17
C ASN A 251 8.76 -11.09 15.46
N ALA A 252 7.57 -11.64 15.67
CA ALA A 252 7.28 -12.50 16.82
C ALA A 252 8.20 -13.72 16.88
N VAL A 253 8.51 -14.34 15.73
CA VAL A 253 9.48 -15.46 15.64
C VAL A 253 10.89 -15.00 16.00
N LEU A 254 11.35 -13.86 15.48
CA LEU A 254 12.74 -13.41 15.61
C LEU A 254 13.05 -12.76 16.97
N THR A 255 12.10 -12.02 17.53
CA THR A 255 12.33 -11.17 18.70
C THR A 255 11.49 -11.56 19.91
N GLY A 256 10.39 -12.28 19.71
CA GLY A 256 9.39 -12.53 20.76
C GLY A 256 8.52 -11.31 21.08
N GLU A 257 8.50 -10.29 20.21
CA GLU A 257 7.77 -9.04 20.41
C GLU A 257 6.84 -8.74 19.23
N ALA A 258 5.78 -7.98 19.49
CA ALA A 258 4.91 -7.44 18.45
C ALA A 258 5.44 -6.13 17.84
N LYS A 259 6.20 -5.36 18.64
CA LYS A 259 6.80 -4.09 18.23
C LYS A 259 8.03 -4.31 17.39
N PHE A 260 8.15 -3.57 16.29
CA PHE A 260 9.24 -3.71 15.32
C PHE A 260 10.56 -3.06 15.74
N GLN A 261 10.68 -2.62 17.00
CA GLN A 261 11.83 -1.83 17.47
C GLN A 261 13.17 -2.55 17.39
N PHE A 262 13.20 -3.90 17.49
CA PHE A 262 14.43 -4.70 17.40
C PHE A 262 14.59 -5.42 16.06
N LEU A 263 13.62 -5.30 15.16
CA LEU A 263 13.71 -6.00 13.87
C LEU A 263 14.84 -5.43 12.97
N HIS A 264 15.18 -4.16 13.15
CA HIS A 264 16.27 -3.52 12.40
C HIS A 264 17.68 -3.98 12.81
N GLU A 265 17.82 -4.68 13.96
CA GLU A 265 19.06 -5.27 14.42
C GLU A 265 19.33 -6.66 13.80
N LYS A 266 18.35 -7.21 13.08
CA LYS A 266 18.44 -8.53 12.45
C LYS A 266 19.06 -8.43 11.07
N THR A 267 19.92 -9.40 10.74
CA THR A 267 20.53 -9.49 9.41
C THR A 267 19.50 -9.94 8.35
N ALA A 268 19.83 -9.76 7.08
CA ALA A 268 18.99 -10.26 5.98
C ALA A 268 18.76 -11.77 6.08
N GLU A 269 19.79 -12.53 6.46
CA GLU A 269 19.72 -13.98 6.66
C GLU A 269 18.78 -14.36 7.81
N ASP A 270 18.86 -13.64 8.94
CA ASP A 270 17.94 -13.85 10.07
C ASP A 270 16.48 -13.63 9.65
N ILE A 271 16.22 -12.59 8.86
CA ILE A 271 14.88 -12.25 8.41
C ILE A 271 14.36 -13.27 7.40
N GLN A 272 15.21 -13.78 6.50
CA GLN A 272 14.85 -14.85 5.56
C GLN A 272 14.51 -16.14 6.31
N ASP A 273 15.32 -16.52 7.30
CA ASP A 273 15.04 -17.68 8.15
C ASP A 273 13.76 -17.46 8.97
N GLY A 274 13.62 -16.28 9.58
CA GLY A 274 12.41 -15.88 10.32
C GLY A 274 11.15 -15.94 9.46
N LEU A 275 11.21 -15.47 8.21
CA LEU A 275 10.09 -15.56 7.26
C LEU A 275 9.73 -17.01 6.94
N LYS A 276 10.72 -17.86 6.68
CA LYS A 276 10.52 -19.28 6.41
C LYS A 276 9.85 -19.99 7.61
N ARG A 277 10.33 -19.74 8.82
CA ARG A 277 9.74 -20.31 10.05
C ARG A 277 8.34 -19.78 10.30
N ALA A 278 8.16 -18.45 10.22
CA ALA A 278 6.86 -17.82 10.43
C ALA A 278 5.80 -18.32 9.44
N THR A 279 6.11 -18.38 8.14
CA THR A 279 5.16 -18.88 7.13
C THR A 279 4.76 -20.34 7.37
N LYS A 280 5.72 -21.21 7.72
CA LYS A 280 5.43 -22.61 8.12
C LYS A 280 4.46 -22.67 9.31
N HIS A 281 4.71 -21.87 10.34
CA HIS A 281 3.87 -21.88 11.55
C HIS A 281 2.52 -21.17 11.35
N VAL A 282 2.44 -20.18 10.48
CA VAL A 282 1.17 -19.60 10.02
C VAL A 282 0.31 -20.69 9.36
N GLU A 283 0.85 -21.43 8.40
CA GLU A 283 0.15 -22.53 7.73
C GLU A 283 -0.30 -23.60 8.71
N THR A 284 0.57 -23.97 9.66
CA THR A 284 0.20 -24.92 10.72
C THR A 284 -0.97 -24.37 11.56
N SER A 285 -0.94 -23.09 11.93
CA SER A 285 -2.00 -22.45 12.71
C SER A 285 -3.31 -22.38 11.93
N LEU A 286 -3.28 -21.99 10.65
CA LEU A 286 -4.47 -21.92 9.79
C LEU A 286 -5.09 -23.31 9.58
N ASN A 287 -4.27 -24.35 9.34
CA ASN A 287 -4.74 -25.73 9.21
C ASN A 287 -5.35 -26.24 10.51
N LEU A 288 -4.77 -25.88 11.66
CA LEU A 288 -5.29 -26.25 12.96
C LEU A 288 -6.66 -25.58 13.24
N ILE A 289 -6.76 -24.28 12.96
CA ILE A 289 -7.97 -23.48 13.16
C ILE A 289 -9.06 -23.94 12.17
N GLY A 290 -8.76 -24.04 10.89
CA GLY A 290 -9.70 -24.51 9.87
C GLY A 290 -10.16 -25.94 10.12
N GLY A 291 -9.21 -26.85 10.36
CA GLY A 291 -9.52 -28.28 10.51
C GLY A 291 -10.24 -28.66 11.80
N ARG A 292 -10.11 -27.86 12.88
CA ARG A 292 -10.74 -28.16 14.18
C ARG A 292 -11.93 -27.28 14.51
N LEU A 293 -11.93 -26.02 14.02
CA LEU A 293 -12.96 -25.03 14.35
C LEU A 293 -13.85 -24.68 13.15
N GLY A 294 -13.51 -25.14 11.95
CA GLY A 294 -14.23 -24.80 10.72
C GLY A 294 -14.08 -23.34 10.31
N LEU A 295 -13.05 -22.63 10.82
CA LEU A 295 -12.77 -21.23 10.50
C LEU A 295 -11.71 -21.18 9.39
N ASP A 296 -12.10 -21.53 8.17
CA ASP A 296 -11.23 -21.86 7.05
C ASP A 296 -11.16 -20.79 5.95
N HIS A 297 -11.80 -19.61 6.15
CA HIS A 297 -11.73 -18.47 5.24
C HIS A 297 -12.03 -17.14 5.96
N ASP A 298 -11.66 -16.02 5.34
CA ASP A 298 -11.72 -14.66 5.94
C ASP A 298 -13.08 -14.24 6.50
N GLN A 299 -14.19 -14.71 5.92
CA GLN A 299 -15.55 -14.32 6.37
C GLN A 299 -15.91 -14.91 7.73
N VAL A 300 -15.33 -16.06 8.09
CA VAL A 300 -15.56 -16.74 9.37
C VAL A 300 -14.33 -16.65 10.29
N PHE A 301 -13.19 -16.25 9.76
CA PHE A 301 -11.92 -16.18 10.48
C PHE A 301 -11.86 -14.91 11.35
N PHE A 302 -12.23 -15.04 12.60
CA PHE A 302 -12.05 -14.00 13.61
C PHE A 302 -10.69 -14.15 14.33
N GLY A 303 -10.24 -13.10 15.00
CA GLY A 303 -9.04 -13.19 15.86
C GLY A 303 -7.70 -13.33 15.11
N ARG A 304 -7.61 -12.85 13.86
CA ARG A 304 -6.37 -12.92 13.04
C ARG A 304 -5.10 -12.45 13.75
N PHE A 305 -5.21 -11.54 14.70
CA PHE A 305 -4.08 -11.05 15.50
C PHE A 305 -3.61 -11.99 16.60
N GLY A 306 -4.37 -13.06 16.90
CA GLY A 306 -3.89 -14.16 17.75
C GLY A 306 -2.90 -15.08 17.04
N VAL A 307 -2.91 -15.12 15.69
CA VAL A 307 -2.00 -15.99 14.92
C VAL A 307 -0.53 -15.70 15.17
N PRO A 308 -0.02 -14.46 15.22
CA PRO A 308 1.37 -14.18 15.57
C PRO A 308 1.80 -14.79 16.92
N VAL A 309 0.89 -14.83 17.90
CA VAL A 309 1.15 -15.46 19.22
C VAL A 309 1.23 -17.00 19.07
N MET A 310 0.30 -17.60 18.31
CA MET A 310 0.34 -19.04 18.00
C MET A 310 1.64 -19.42 17.25
N VAL A 311 2.04 -18.60 16.27
CA VAL A 311 3.27 -18.77 15.50
C VAL A 311 4.49 -18.78 16.43
N ARG A 312 4.57 -17.84 17.37
CA ARG A 312 5.66 -17.81 18.37
C ARG A 312 5.67 -19.05 19.24
N TYR A 313 4.52 -19.48 19.74
CA TYR A 313 4.42 -20.69 20.54
C TYR A 313 4.94 -21.90 19.77
N LEU A 314 4.49 -22.08 18.51
CA LEU A 314 4.91 -23.18 17.66
C LEU A 314 6.42 -23.16 17.34
N ASP A 315 6.98 -21.95 17.15
CA ASP A 315 8.40 -21.78 16.89
C ASP A 315 9.29 -22.15 18.09
N ARG A 316 8.82 -21.86 19.31
CA ARG A 316 9.51 -22.25 20.56
C ARG A 316 9.40 -23.75 20.83
N LEU A 317 8.35 -24.40 20.36
CA LEU A 317 8.08 -25.81 20.60
C LEU A 317 8.95 -26.69 19.68
N LYS A 318 10.14 -27.07 20.13
CA LYS A 318 11.11 -27.87 19.35
C LYS A 318 10.70 -29.34 19.14
N ARG A 319 9.45 -29.68 19.42
CA ARG A 319 8.86 -31.01 19.27
C ARG A 319 7.42 -30.91 18.72
N PRO A 320 6.80 -31.97 18.26
CA PRO A 320 5.40 -31.99 17.92
C PRO A 320 4.52 -31.61 19.15
N MET A 321 3.51 -30.78 18.90
CA MET A 321 2.53 -30.36 19.89
C MET A 321 1.63 -31.57 20.26
N ASN A 322 1.42 -31.82 21.53
CA ASN A 322 0.51 -32.86 21.99
C ASN A 322 -0.95 -32.37 21.99
N GLU A 323 -1.90 -33.28 22.26
CA GLU A 323 -3.34 -32.96 22.19
C GLU A 323 -3.76 -31.92 23.23
N THR A 324 -3.26 -32.00 24.45
CA THR A 324 -3.59 -31.05 25.52
C THR A 324 -3.09 -29.65 25.18
N GLU A 325 -1.89 -29.53 24.64
CA GLU A 325 -1.32 -28.26 24.22
C GLU A 325 -2.12 -27.64 23.04
N ARG A 326 -2.49 -28.49 22.08
CA ARG A 326 -3.32 -28.07 20.96
C ARG A 326 -4.68 -27.50 21.43
N ASP A 327 -5.33 -28.22 22.33
CA ASP A 327 -6.67 -27.85 22.79
C ASP A 327 -6.59 -26.57 23.66
N LYS A 328 -5.55 -26.40 24.50
CA LYS A 328 -5.28 -25.16 25.22
C LYS A 328 -5.02 -23.97 24.29
N LEU A 329 -4.22 -24.16 23.23
CA LEU A 329 -3.89 -23.11 22.26
C LEU A 329 -5.12 -22.68 21.46
N LEU A 330 -5.96 -23.64 21.01
CA LEU A 330 -7.21 -23.35 20.34
C LEU A 330 -8.22 -22.69 21.27
N PHE A 331 -8.32 -23.14 22.52
CA PHE A 331 -9.18 -22.50 23.52
C PHE A 331 -8.78 -21.04 23.74
N TRP A 332 -7.48 -20.77 23.91
CA TRP A 332 -6.99 -19.39 24.04
C TRP A 332 -7.34 -18.56 22.80
N PHE A 333 -7.11 -19.09 21.59
CA PHE A 333 -7.38 -18.40 20.33
C PHE A 333 -8.86 -18.01 20.21
N VAL A 334 -9.77 -18.95 20.48
CA VAL A 334 -11.22 -18.71 20.42
C VAL A 334 -11.64 -17.66 21.44
N GLN A 335 -11.21 -17.79 22.67
CA GLN A 335 -11.58 -16.86 23.74
C GLN A 335 -11.02 -15.45 23.49
N ALA A 336 -9.74 -15.33 23.09
CA ALA A 336 -9.13 -14.05 22.76
C ALA A 336 -9.83 -13.36 21.58
N GLY A 337 -10.22 -14.13 20.56
CA GLY A 337 -10.93 -13.62 19.39
C GLY A 337 -12.37 -13.21 19.71
N MET A 338 -13.15 -14.07 20.37
CA MET A 338 -14.55 -13.80 20.71
C MET A 338 -14.71 -12.62 21.68
N TRP A 339 -13.81 -12.47 22.63
CA TRP A 339 -13.84 -11.36 23.58
C TRP A 339 -13.20 -10.07 23.05
N GLY A 340 -12.72 -10.09 21.80
CA GLY A 340 -12.15 -8.91 21.16
C GLY A 340 -10.86 -8.40 21.80
N ARG A 341 -10.01 -9.30 22.33
CA ARG A 341 -8.75 -8.93 23.01
C ARG A 341 -7.89 -8.00 22.18
N PHE A 342 -7.89 -8.16 20.87
CA PHE A 342 -7.07 -7.39 19.94
C PHE A 342 -7.81 -6.24 19.25
N SER A 343 -9.03 -5.88 19.69
CA SER A 343 -9.84 -4.84 19.03
C SER A 343 -9.44 -3.40 19.39
N GLY A 344 -8.72 -3.21 20.48
CA GLY A 344 -8.25 -1.90 20.94
C GLY A 344 -6.75 -1.70 20.70
N SER A 345 -5.94 -1.77 21.74
CA SER A 345 -4.47 -1.65 21.67
C SER A 345 -3.82 -2.95 21.19
N THR A 346 -4.06 -3.32 19.93
CA THR A 346 -3.66 -4.61 19.34
C THR A 346 -2.20 -4.96 19.61
N GLU A 347 -1.27 -4.05 19.34
CA GLU A 347 0.17 -4.26 19.49
C GLU A 347 0.54 -4.58 20.95
N SER A 348 0.01 -3.81 21.90
CA SER A 348 0.29 -4.00 23.33
C SER A 348 -0.26 -5.33 23.86
N PHE A 349 -1.42 -5.76 23.41
CA PHE A 349 -1.99 -7.05 23.82
C PHE A 349 -1.24 -8.23 23.20
N ILE A 350 -0.79 -8.12 21.94
CA ILE A 350 0.08 -9.14 21.36
C ILE A 350 1.40 -9.23 22.14
N ASP A 351 2.04 -8.10 22.51
CA ASP A 351 3.25 -8.09 23.32
C ASP A 351 3.06 -8.77 24.68
N GLN A 352 1.94 -8.50 25.35
CA GLN A 352 1.62 -9.16 26.62
C GLN A 352 1.49 -10.68 26.48
N ASP A 353 0.83 -11.13 25.41
CA ASP A 353 0.62 -12.54 25.15
C ASP A 353 1.92 -13.23 24.71
N LEU A 354 2.76 -12.55 23.94
CA LEU A 354 4.10 -13.02 23.60
C LEU A 354 4.98 -13.13 24.86
N ALA A 355 4.98 -12.10 25.71
CA ALA A 355 5.72 -12.13 26.96
C ALA A 355 5.29 -13.28 27.88
N ALA A 356 4.01 -13.65 27.90
CA ALA A 356 3.51 -14.81 28.64
C ALA A 356 4.06 -16.15 28.12
N LEU A 357 4.50 -16.22 26.88
CA LEU A 357 5.15 -17.39 26.29
C LEU A 357 6.65 -17.45 26.58
N GLU A 358 7.29 -16.33 26.98
CA GLU A 358 8.73 -16.22 27.16
C GLU A 358 9.16 -16.61 28.59
N GLY A 359 10.48 -16.84 28.76
CA GLY A 359 11.08 -17.20 30.05
C GLY A 359 10.97 -18.70 30.40
N GLU A 360 11.53 -19.10 31.54
CA GLU A 360 11.55 -20.49 32.04
C GLU A 360 10.15 -20.96 32.45
N ASP A 361 9.35 -20.06 33.04
CA ASP A 361 7.96 -20.30 33.43
C ASP A 361 6.95 -19.96 32.34
N GLY A 362 7.40 -19.56 31.15
CA GLY A 362 6.56 -19.18 30.01
C GLY A 362 5.85 -20.38 29.37
N GLY A 363 4.63 -20.15 28.85
CA GLY A 363 3.91 -21.19 28.14
C GLY A 363 2.40 -20.99 28.08
N LEU A 364 1.69 -22.03 27.66
CA LEU A 364 0.23 -21.96 27.45
C LEU A 364 -0.56 -21.68 28.72
N ASP A 365 -0.14 -22.19 29.86
CA ASP A 365 -0.84 -21.96 31.14
C ASP A 365 -0.74 -20.49 31.55
N LYS A 366 0.43 -19.88 31.40
CA LYS A 366 0.62 -18.45 31.64
C LYS A 366 -0.11 -17.58 30.62
N LEU A 367 -0.16 -18.01 29.35
CA LEU A 367 -0.93 -17.34 28.33
C LEU A 367 -2.44 -17.35 28.64
N LEU A 368 -2.97 -18.46 29.14
CA LEU A 368 -4.35 -18.58 29.59
C LEU A 368 -4.61 -17.74 30.85
N GLU A 369 -3.67 -17.69 31.78
CA GLU A 369 -3.74 -16.85 32.96
C GLU A 369 -3.77 -15.35 32.57
N GLN A 370 -2.93 -14.93 31.64
CA GLN A 370 -2.92 -13.56 31.09
C GLN A 370 -4.28 -13.18 30.49
N LEU A 371 -4.92 -14.10 29.76
CA LEU A 371 -6.24 -13.91 29.19
C LEU A 371 -7.31 -13.77 30.31
N ARG A 372 -7.23 -14.59 31.37
CA ARG A 372 -8.14 -14.54 32.53
C ARG A 372 -8.03 -13.22 33.28
N LEU A 373 -6.80 -12.76 33.54
CA LEU A 373 -6.54 -11.48 34.22
C LEU A 373 -7.10 -10.31 33.42
N TRP A 374 -7.00 -10.35 32.11
CA TRP A 374 -7.55 -9.30 31.24
C TRP A 374 -9.07 -9.28 31.21
N HIS A 375 -9.73 -10.45 31.16
CA HIS A 375 -11.19 -10.54 31.03
C HIS A 375 -11.95 -10.70 32.34
N GLY A 376 -11.28 -10.99 33.47
CA GLY A 376 -11.91 -11.15 34.78
C GLY A 376 -12.39 -12.56 35.10
N GLY A 377 -11.99 -13.59 34.37
CA GLY A 377 -12.25 -15.01 34.65
C GLY A 377 -12.67 -15.82 33.40
N PRO A 378 -12.43 -17.15 33.39
CA PRO A 378 -12.82 -17.98 32.27
C PRO A 378 -14.31 -18.31 32.33
N GLY A 379 -15.03 -18.05 31.27
CA GLY A 379 -16.21 -18.82 30.90
C GLY A 379 -17.53 -18.49 31.52
N GLN A 380 -17.77 -17.23 31.87
CA GLN A 380 -19.15 -16.75 31.86
C GLN A 380 -19.32 -15.87 30.59
N LEU A 381 -19.90 -16.45 29.55
CA LEU A 381 -20.63 -15.66 28.56
C LEU A 381 -21.65 -14.85 29.39
N HIS A 382 -21.35 -13.56 29.59
CA HIS A 382 -22.36 -12.68 30.17
C HIS A 382 -23.58 -12.74 29.26
N GLN A 383 -24.74 -13.07 29.84
CA GLN A 383 -26.04 -13.15 29.17
C GLN A 383 -26.47 -11.84 28.46
N ASN A 384 -25.61 -10.83 28.40
CA ASN A 384 -25.83 -9.53 27.78
C ASN A 384 -25.07 -9.32 26.45
N ALA A 385 -24.56 -10.41 25.85
CA ALA A 385 -23.88 -10.37 24.54
C ALA A 385 -24.69 -11.13 23.46
N ILE A 386 -26.02 -10.95 23.47
CA ILE A 386 -26.91 -11.32 22.37
C ILE A 386 -27.60 -10.04 21.88
#